data_95af6022840141e546e833360bbfba95
#
_entry.id   95af6022840141e546e833360bbfba95
#
_cell.length_a   1.000
_cell.length_b   1.000
_cell.length_c   1.000
_cell.angle_alpha   90.00
_cell.angle_beta   90.00
_cell.angle_gamma   90.00
#
_symmetry.space_group_name_H-M   'P 1'
#
loop_
_entity.id
_entity.type
_entity.pdbx_description
1 polymer ?
#
loop_
_entity_poly.entity_id
_entity_poly.type
_entity_poly.pdbx_seq_one_letter_code
_entity_poly.pdbx_strand_id
1 'polypeptide(L)'
;MLISLAAPGEATKASRQEPKVPARSQIHFPKDDLDRLTKQFRGRLGFYAKDLSSGIEYSWNPDQRFPLASVFKLAVMIELYRQAAAGRLQLHHRRHLPDDISTHGSGVLKKHEGAVELSLREYCRLMMVRSDNMATDLLIRTVGLGRVN
;
A
#
# COMPACT_ATOMS: atom_id res chain seq x y z
N MET A 1 -15.20 -22.18 63.39
CA MET A 1 -14.89 -21.12 62.42
C MET A 1 -15.01 -21.73 61.05
N LEU A 2 -16.21 -21.57 60.45
CA LEU A 2 -16.57 -22.13 59.14
C LEU A 2 -16.24 -21.09 58.06
N ILE A 3 -15.35 -21.42 57.12
CA ILE A 3 -15.06 -20.61 55.96
C ILE A 3 -15.93 -21.09 54.81
N SER A 4 -16.90 -20.27 54.39
CA SER A 4 -17.74 -20.50 53.23
C SER A 4 -16.97 -20.10 51.97
N LEU A 5 -16.70 -21.06 51.04
CA LEU A 5 -16.20 -20.76 49.71
C LEU A 5 -17.40 -20.38 48.81
N ALA A 6 -17.34 -19.14 48.29
CA ALA A 6 -18.25 -18.71 47.23
C ALA A 6 -17.81 -19.27 45.89
N ALA A 7 -18.74 -19.83 45.11
CA ALA A 7 -18.53 -20.33 43.77
C ALA A 7 -18.24 -19.18 42.78
N PRO A 8 -17.41 -19.39 41.71
CA PRO A 8 -17.15 -18.37 40.70
C PRO A 8 -18.38 -18.17 39.82
N GLY A 9 -18.79 -16.89 39.71
CA GLY A 9 -19.91 -16.47 38.89
C GLY A 9 -19.70 -16.79 37.40
N GLU A 10 -20.75 -17.23 36.77
CA GLU A 10 -20.84 -17.47 35.32
C GLU A 10 -20.54 -16.17 34.55
N ALA A 11 -19.48 -16.22 33.74
CA ALA A 11 -19.18 -15.17 32.80
C ALA A 11 -20.24 -15.11 31.70
N THR A 12 -21.07 -14.09 31.71
CA THR A 12 -22.06 -13.80 30.68
C THR A 12 -21.32 -13.64 29.33
N LYS A 13 -21.51 -14.58 28.42
CA LYS A 13 -21.08 -14.50 27.05
C LYS A 13 -21.78 -13.31 26.40
N ALA A 14 -21.10 -12.16 26.33
CA ALA A 14 -21.52 -11.06 25.47
C ALA A 14 -21.50 -11.57 24.02
N SER A 15 -22.66 -11.73 23.41
CA SER A 15 -22.78 -12.05 21.99
C SER A 15 -22.22 -10.89 21.19
N ARG A 16 -21.05 -11.10 20.57
CA ARG A 16 -20.50 -10.21 19.57
C ARG A 16 -21.49 -10.19 18.41
N GLN A 17 -22.31 -9.15 18.31
CA GLN A 17 -23.08 -8.88 17.10
C GLN A 17 -22.07 -8.60 15.97
N GLU A 18 -22.03 -9.51 15.01
CA GLU A 18 -21.32 -9.23 13.75
C GLU A 18 -21.96 -8.00 13.11
N PRO A 19 -21.14 -7.06 12.58
CA PRO A 19 -21.66 -5.90 11.88
C PRO A 19 -22.55 -6.39 10.73
N LYS A 20 -23.84 -6.02 10.76
CA LYS A 20 -24.77 -6.24 9.63
C LYS A 20 -24.14 -5.55 8.42
N VAL A 21 -23.56 -6.34 7.52
CA VAL A 21 -23.20 -5.87 6.18
C VAL A 21 -24.49 -5.36 5.53
N PRO A 22 -24.58 -4.09 5.11
CA PRO A 22 -25.80 -3.59 4.47
C PRO A 22 -26.12 -4.47 3.26
N ALA A 23 -27.41 -4.76 3.07
CA ALA A 23 -27.88 -5.55 1.93
C ALA A 23 -27.25 -4.97 0.65
N ARG A 24 -26.63 -5.85 -0.13
CA ARG A 24 -25.95 -5.52 -1.40
C ARG A 24 -26.90 -4.69 -2.25
N SER A 25 -26.76 -3.36 -2.22
CA SER A 25 -27.28 -2.51 -3.28
C SER A 25 -26.64 -3.04 -4.57
N GLN A 26 -27.47 -3.39 -5.56
CA GLN A 26 -26.97 -3.73 -6.89
C GLN A 26 -26.16 -2.53 -7.36
N ILE A 27 -24.83 -2.67 -7.34
CA ILE A 27 -23.95 -1.63 -7.86
C ILE A 27 -24.25 -1.58 -9.34
N HIS A 28 -25.02 -0.57 -9.75
CA HIS A 28 -25.24 -0.29 -11.15
C HIS A 28 -23.93 0.28 -11.70
N PHE A 29 -23.24 -0.51 -12.50
CA PHE A 29 -22.01 -0.06 -13.14
C PHE A 29 -22.38 0.94 -14.24
N PRO A 30 -21.92 2.20 -14.19
CA PRO A 30 -22.34 3.26 -15.14
C PRO A 30 -21.63 3.11 -16.50
N LYS A 31 -21.88 1.98 -17.16
CA LYS A 31 -21.18 1.61 -18.39
C LYS A 31 -21.32 2.65 -19.49
N ASP A 32 -22.54 3.16 -19.70
CA ASP A 32 -22.81 4.12 -20.78
C ASP A 32 -22.12 5.47 -20.54
N ASP A 33 -22.04 5.90 -19.28
CA ASP A 33 -21.31 7.12 -18.92
C ASP A 33 -19.81 6.94 -19.11
N LEU A 34 -19.27 5.78 -18.74
CA LEU A 34 -17.86 5.46 -18.95
C LEU A 34 -17.53 5.35 -20.44
N ASP A 35 -18.37 4.69 -21.23
CA ASP A 35 -18.20 4.61 -22.68
C ASP A 35 -18.23 6.00 -23.34
N ARG A 36 -19.10 6.90 -22.87
CA ARG A 36 -19.14 8.27 -23.34
C ARG A 36 -17.86 9.04 -22.97
N LEU A 37 -17.43 8.96 -21.72
CA LEU A 37 -16.24 9.66 -21.23
C LEU A 37 -14.97 9.16 -21.94
N THR A 38 -14.83 7.85 -22.13
CA THR A 38 -13.66 7.27 -22.81
C THR A 38 -13.56 7.71 -24.27
N LYS A 39 -14.70 7.81 -24.98
CA LYS A 39 -14.74 8.30 -26.38
C LYS A 39 -14.40 9.79 -26.48
N GLN A 40 -14.71 10.58 -25.48
CA GLN A 40 -14.45 12.02 -25.46
C GLN A 40 -13.03 12.36 -24.96
N PHE A 41 -12.34 11.41 -24.33
CA PHE A 41 -11.01 11.65 -23.75
C PHE A 41 -9.96 11.84 -24.84
N ARG A 42 -9.29 13.00 -24.81
CA ARG A 42 -8.17 13.29 -25.72
C ARG A 42 -6.86 12.81 -25.09
N GLY A 43 -6.41 11.62 -25.47
CA GLY A 43 -5.20 11.02 -24.96
C GLY A 43 -5.23 9.50 -24.98
N ARG A 44 -4.24 8.88 -24.34
CA ARG A 44 -4.22 7.44 -24.16
C ARG A 44 -4.83 7.12 -22.81
N LEU A 45 -5.85 6.29 -22.79
CA LEU A 45 -6.57 5.86 -21.59
C LEU A 45 -6.59 4.33 -21.55
N GLY A 46 -6.29 3.77 -20.38
CA GLY A 46 -6.49 2.38 -20.07
C GLY A 46 -6.95 2.22 -18.64
N PHE A 47 -7.90 1.35 -18.41
CA PHE A 47 -8.31 0.98 -17.06
C PHE A 47 -8.94 -0.42 -17.05
N TYR A 48 -8.97 -1.00 -15.86
CA TYR A 48 -9.65 -2.23 -15.55
C TYR A 48 -10.27 -2.11 -14.17
N ALA A 49 -11.53 -2.48 -14.04
CA ALA A 49 -12.25 -2.51 -12.77
C ALA A 49 -13.01 -3.83 -12.66
N LYS A 50 -13.00 -4.41 -11.45
CA LYS A 50 -13.74 -5.62 -11.11
C LYS A 50 -14.42 -5.45 -9.76
N ASP A 51 -15.72 -5.67 -9.73
CA ASP A 51 -16.45 -5.86 -8.49
C ASP A 51 -16.20 -7.27 -7.98
N LEU A 52 -15.46 -7.41 -6.88
CA LEU A 52 -15.09 -8.70 -6.30
C LEU A 52 -16.30 -9.47 -5.75
N SER A 53 -17.41 -8.80 -5.50
CA SER A 53 -18.62 -9.43 -4.94
C SER A 53 -19.52 -10.03 -6.01
N SER A 54 -19.71 -9.35 -7.14
CA SER A 54 -20.57 -9.78 -8.24
C SER A 54 -19.78 -10.45 -9.37
N GLY A 55 -18.45 -10.24 -9.43
CA GLY A 55 -17.61 -10.67 -10.54
C GLY A 55 -17.75 -9.80 -11.79
N ILE A 56 -18.57 -8.75 -11.77
CA ILE A 56 -18.73 -7.83 -12.90
C ILE A 56 -17.42 -7.12 -13.18
N GLU A 57 -17.01 -7.13 -14.44
CA GLU A 57 -15.78 -6.50 -14.92
C GLU A 57 -16.10 -5.43 -15.96
N TYR A 58 -15.32 -4.35 -15.94
CA TYR A 58 -15.35 -3.34 -16.99
C TYR A 58 -13.92 -2.88 -17.28
N SER A 59 -13.58 -2.80 -18.57
CA SER A 59 -12.22 -2.43 -18.97
C SER A 59 -12.24 -1.60 -20.26
N TRP A 60 -11.18 -0.80 -20.41
CA TRP A 60 -10.87 -0.06 -21.64
C TRP A 60 -9.38 -0.15 -21.88
N ASN A 61 -8.98 -0.69 -23.04
CA ASN A 61 -7.58 -0.97 -23.39
C ASN A 61 -6.80 -1.69 -22.27
N PRO A 62 -7.29 -2.80 -21.71
CA PRO A 62 -6.69 -3.43 -20.53
C PRO A 62 -5.27 -3.97 -20.78
N ASP A 63 -4.95 -4.35 -22.03
CA ASP A 63 -3.64 -4.90 -22.40
C ASP A 63 -2.64 -3.83 -22.83
N GLN A 64 -3.07 -2.55 -22.87
CA GLN A 64 -2.18 -1.48 -23.26
C GLN A 64 -1.21 -1.16 -22.11
N ARG A 65 0.08 -1.09 -22.43
CA ARG A 65 1.12 -0.75 -21.44
C ARG A 65 1.17 0.76 -21.20
N PHE A 66 1.20 1.11 -19.92
CA PHE A 66 1.34 2.48 -19.43
C PHE A 66 2.50 2.57 -18.44
N PRO A 67 3.18 3.73 -18.32
CA PRO A 67 4.13 3.97 -17.25
C PRO A 67 3.45 3.82 -15.88
N LEU A 68 4.04 3.02 -15.00
CA LEU A 68 3.48 2.76 -13.66
C LEU A 68 3.51 3.98 -12.74
N ALA A 69 4.32 5.01 -13.06
CA ALA A 69 4.57 6.13 -12.16
C ALA A 69 4.86 5.61 -10.73
N SER A 70 4.34 6.27 -9.68
CA SER A 70 4.61 5.86 -8.30
C SER A 70 4.01 4.51 -7.88
N VAL A 71 3.20 3.86 -8.71
CA VAL A 71 2.68 2.51 -8.41
C VAL A 71 3.79 1.48 -8.28
N PHE A 72 4.92 1.65 -9.00
CA PHE A 72 6.09 0.76 -8.88
C PHE A 72 6.65 0.66 -7.45
N LYS A 73 6.42 1.68 -6.60
CA LYS A 73 6.85 1.69 -5.19
C LYS A 73 6.24 0.56 -4.37
N LEU A 74 5.08 0.07 -4.80
CA LEU A 74 4.47 -1.13 -4.21
C LEU A 74 5.37 -2.36 -4.39
N ALA A 75 5.98 -2.55 -5.57
CA ALA A 75 6.91 -3.64 -5.81
C ALA A 75 8.17 -3.52 -4.94
N VAL A 76 8.69 -2.30 -4.74
CA VAL A 76 9.82 -2.04 -3.83
C VAL A 76 9.45 -2.40 -2.39
N MET A 77 8.27 -2.02 -1.93
CA MET A 77 7.77 -2.38 -0.60
C MET A 77 7.65 -3.89 -0.44
N ILE A 78 7.04 -4.57 -1.39
CA ILE A 78 6.89 -6.04 -1.37
C ILE A 78 8.26 -6.72 -1.25
N GLU A 79 9.23 -6.30 -2.07
CA GLU A 79 10.58 -6.88 -2.02
C GLU A 79 11.28 -6.61 -0.70
N LEU A 80 11.14 -5.41 -0.13
CA LEU A 80 11.68 -5.08 1.18
C LEU A 80 11.15 -6.04 2.26
N TYR A 81 9.84 -6.22 2.31
CA TYR A 81 9.21 -7.10 3.30
C TYR A 81 9.52 -8.58 3.04
N ARG A 82 9.64 -8.99 1.77
CA ARG A 82 10.05 -10.35 1.41
C ARG A 82 11.47 -10.66 1.89
N GLN A 83 12.40 -9.71 1.74
CA GLN A 83 13.76 -9.86 2.25
C GLN A 83 13.80 -9.85 3.78
N ALA A 84 12.98 -9.02 4.42
CA ALA A 84 12.88 -9.01 5.88
C ALA A 84 12.31 -10.32 6.42
N ALA A 85 11.26 -10.85 5.82
CA ALA A 85 10.68 -12.15 6.20
C ALA A 85 11.67 -13.31 6.01
N ALA A 86 12.56 -13.22 5.02
CA ALA A 86 13.64 -14.19 4.78
C ALA A 86 14.89 -13.95 5.67
N GLY A 87 14.85 -13.02 6.63
CA GLY A 87 15.95 -12.72 7.54
C GLY A 87 17.15 -12.00 6.89
N ARG A 88 17.03 -11.57 5.61
CA ARG A 88 18.12 -10.89 4.90
C ARG A 88 18.25 -9.42 5.23
N LEU A 89 17.18 -8.79 5.70
CA LEU A 89 17.12 -7.41 6.14
C LEU A 89 16.39 -7.32 7.48
N GLN A 90 16.68 -6.27 8.22
CA GLN A 90 15.97 -5.94 9.46
C GLN A 90 15.30 -4.58 9.30
N LEU A 91 13.97 -4.52 9.35
CA LEU A 91 13.19 -3.29 9.10
C LEU A 91 13.49 -2.16 10.07
N HIS A 92 13.96 -2.47 11.27
CA HIS A 92 14.39 -1.49 12.28
C HIS A 92 15.83 -0.99 12.09
N HIS A 93 16.59 -1.61 11.20
CA HIS A 93 17.97 -1.19 10.91
C HIS A 93 17.94 0.23 10.34
N ARG A 94 18.70 1.14 10.98
CA ARG A 94 18.83 2.52 10.59
C ARG A 94 19.86 2.68 9.47
N ARG A 95 19.58 3.61 8.57
CA ARG A 95 20.44 3.94 7.45
C ARG A 95 20.54 5.45 7.32
N HIS A 96 21.73 5.94 7.11
CA HIS A 96 21.94 7.31 6.64
C HIS A 96 21.42 7.46 5.21
N LEU A 97 20.79 8.60 4.94
CA LEU A 97 20.45 8.99 3.58
C LEU A 97 21.73 9.46 2.89
N PRO A 98 22.19 8.78 1.83
CA PRO A 98 23.41 9.17 1.14
C PRO A 98 23.29 10.54 0.48
N ASP A 99 24.38 11.31 0.45
CA ASP A 99 24.42 12.65 -0.16
C ASP A 99 24.19 12.62 -1.68
N ASP A 100 24.50 11.50 -2.33
CA ASP A 100 24.32 11.28 -3.77
C ASP A 100 22.91 10.81 -4.18
N ILE A 101 21.97 10.77 -3.22
CA ILE A 101 20.58 10.44 -3.49
C ILE A 101 19.94 11.53 -4.35
N SER A 102 19.22 11.11 -5.40
CA SER A 102 18.47 12.03 -6.25
C SER A 102 17.41 12.81 -5.49
N THR A 103 17.50 14.14 -5.52
CA THR A 103 16.52 15.05 -4.88
C THR A 103 15.34 15.39 -5.78
N HIS A 104 15.25 14.79 -6.97
CA HIS A 104 14.19 15.08 -7.94
C HIS A 104 12.85 14.49 -7.53
N GLY A 105 11.79 15.17 -7.93
CA GLY A 105 10.41 14.72 -7.73
C GLY A 105 9.82 15.07 -6.39
N SER A 106 8.87 14.25 -5.93
CA SER A 106 8.10 14.48 -4.69
C SER A 106 8.81 13.92 -3.46
N GLY A 107 8.44 14.43 -2.29
CA GLY A 107 8.89 13.95 -1.01
C GLY A 107 9.14 15.06 0.00
N VAL A 108 9.27 14.66 1.25
CA VAL A 108 9.54 15.57 2.37
C VAL A 108 11.04 15.64 2.71
N LEU A 109 11.78 14.56 2.42
CA LEU A 109 13.21 14.48 2.76
C LEU A 109 14.06 15.54 2.05
N LYS A 110 13.70 15.91 0.82
CA LYS A 110 14.41 16.97 0.08
C LYS A 110 14.35 18.37 0.73
N LYS A 111 13.45 18.55 1.70
CA LYS A 111 13.31 19.81 2.44
C LYS A 111 14.03 19.78 3.78
N HIS A 112 14.60 18.65 4.13
CA HIS A 112 15.30 18.48 5.40
C HIS A 112 16.74 19.00 5.24
N GLU A 113 17.15 19.83 6.18
CA GLU A 113 18.53 20.34 6.28
C GLU A 113 19.31 19.43 7.24
N GLY A 114 20.48 18.99 6.81
CA GLY A 114 21.40 18.15 7.60
C GLY A 114 21.22 16.64 7.34
N ALA A 115 22.01 15.86 8.06
CA ALA A 115 22.03 14.41 7.91
C ALA A 115 20.74 13.76 8.36
N VAL A 116 20.20 12.88 7.52
CA VAL A 116 18.99 12.09 7.82
C VAL A 116 19.39 10.65 8.09
N GLU A 117 18.97 10.12 9.22
CA GLU A 117 19.10 8.71 9.55
C GLU A 117 17.77 8.15 10.04
N LEU A 118 17.18 7.24 9.26
CA LEU A 118 15.89 6.61 9.55
C LEU A 118 16.00 5.08 9.43
N SER A 119 15.08 4.35 10.06
CA SER A 119 14.96 2.91 9.84
C SER A 119 14.41 2.61 8.44
N LEU A 120 14.67 1.40 7.92
CA LEU A 120 14.12 0.95 6.64
C LEU A 120 12.58 0.99 6.63
N ARG A 121 11.95 0.74 7.78
CA ARG A 121 10.50 0.87 7.94
C ARG A 121 10.02 2.32 7.78
N GLU A 122 10.74 3.27 8.36
CA GLU A 122 10.40 4.70 8.26
C GLU A 122 10.59 5.21 6.83
N TYR A 123 11.67 4.84 6.15
CA TYR A 123 11.85 5.11 4.73
C TYR A 123 10.72 4.52 3.89
N CYS A 124 10.31 3.26 4.15
CA CYS A 124 9.19 2.63 3.47
C CYS A 124 7.88 3.40 3.71
N ARG A 125 7.64 3.84 4.93
CA ARG A 125 6.47 4.67 5.25
C ARG A 125 6.48 5.99 4.48
N LEU A 126 7.61 6.69 4.42
CA LEU A 126 7.74 7.94 3.65
C LEU A 126 7.54 7.70 2.15
N MET A 127 8.12 6.64 1.61
CA MET A 127 7.91 6.22 0.22
C MET A 127 6.43 6.01 -0.10
N MET A 128 5.71 5.28 0.74
CA MET A 128 4.31 4.91 0.47
C MET A 128 3.32 6.03 0.78
N VAL A 129 3.49 6.74 1.90
CA VAL A 129 2.51 7.74 2.37
C VAL A 129 2.74 9.12 1.74
N ARG A 130 4.00 9.47 1.47
CA ARG A 130 4.39 10.78 0.92
C ARG A 130 4.91 10.70 -0.50
N SER A 131 4.94 9.49 -1.05
CA SER A 131 5.56 9.24 -2.36
C SER A 131 7.00 9.78 -2.43
N ASP A 132 7.76 9.72 -1.31
CA ASP A 132 9.08 10.31 -1.19
C ASP A 132 10.09 9.60 -2.10
N ASN A 133 10.67 10.33 -3.05
CA ASN A 133 11.57 9.76 -4.04
C ASN A 133 12.96 9.47 -3.48
N MET A 134 13.43 10.28 -2.50
CA MET A 134 14.72 10.01 -1.86
C MET A 134 14.67 8.73 -1.03
N ALA A 135 13.56 8.55 -0.26
CA ALA A 135 13.30 7.29 0.44
C ALA A 135 13.19 6.10 -0.54
N THR A 136 12.56 6.31 -1.69
CA THR A 136 12.42 5.28 -2.73
C THR A 136 13.77 4.85 -3.28
N ASP A 137 14.65 5.81 -3.64
CA ASP A 137 15.96 5.51 -4.20
C ASP A 137 16.84 4.75 -3.19
N LEU A 138 16.86 5.19 -1.91
CA LEU A 138 17.54 4.45 -0.85
C LEU A 138 17.03 3.01 -0.73
N LEU A 139 15.72 2.81 -0.75
CA LEU A 139 15.15 1.47 -0.63
C LEU A 139 15.47 0.59 -1.84
N ILE A 140 15.41 1.14 -3.07
CA ILE A 140 15.81 0.41 -4.29
C ILE A 140 17.28 -0.03 -4.20
N ARG A 141 18.17 0.86 -3.78
CA ARG A 141 19.60 0.54 -3.57
C ARG A 141 19.76 -0.55 -2.50
N THR A 142 18.92 -0.53 -1.46
CA THR A 142 18.98 -1.50 -0.36
C THR A 142 18.49 -2.88 -0.79
N VAL A 143 17.36 -2.97 -1.48
CA VAL A 143 16.78 -4.27 -1.88
C VAL A 143 17.37 -4.82 -3.18
N GLY A 144 17.93 -3.96 -4.01
CA GLY A 144 18.49 -4.27 -5.33
C GLY A 144 17.45 -4.18 -6.45
N LEU A 145 17.68 -3.30 -7.43
CA LEU A 145 16.76 -3.05 -8.54
C LEU A 145 16.36 -4.33 -9.30
N GLY A 146 17.33 -5.21 -9.57
CA GLY A 146 17.08 -6.47 -10.29
C GLY A 146 16.20 -7.49 -9.52
N ARG A 147 15.87 -7.23 -8.27
CA ARG A 147 14.97 -8.07 -7.46
C ARG A 147 13.55 -7.50 -7.40
N VAL A 148 13.37 -6.27 -7.82
CA VAL A 148 12.06 -5.58 -7.88
C VAL A 148 11.33 -5.88 -9.19
N ASN A 149 12.06 -6.30 -10.23
CA ASN A 149 11.54 -6.67 -11.55
C ASN A 149 11.17 -8.15 -11.63
#